data_f7faaeac3dd8591df08f09517734731e
#
_entry.id   f7faaeac3dd8591df08f09517734731e
#
_cell.length_a   1.000
_cell.length_b   1.000
_cell.length_c   1.000
_cell.angle_alpha   90.00
_cell.angle_beta   90.00
_cell.angle_gamma   90.00
#
_symmetry.space_group_name_H-M   'P 1'
#
loop_
_entity.id
_entity.type
_entity.pdbx_description
1 polymer ?
#
loop_
_entity_poly.entity_id
_entity_poly.type
_entity_poly.pdbx_seq_one_letter_code
_entity_poly.pdbx_strand_id
1 'polypeptide(L)'
;KQGANGIKINLDDLMKEKPVVITSGELSGCTSIWARKGNQFYAVHTGTVEPIKNFTSTTGVIKAIEVLSSLSGVNNAIDIQSVSNDTLVNFLSENFDTSFVAYSSSEKKANSKITINHSNVFTYAYYTDLTPVPSFGTSVALLTKGDGGIKVKALSETYAAKRDGSIIPFDLLCRELL
;
A
#
# COMPACT_ATOMS: atom_id res chain seq x y z
N LYS A 1 -7.54 11.19 -13.14
CA LYS A 1 -7.50 9.86 -13.76
C LYS A 1 -7.80 8.83 -12.70
N GLN A 2 -8.66 7.89 -13.05
CA GLN A 2 -9.10 6.79 -12.19
C GLN A 2 -8.19 5.59 -12.36
N GLY A 3 -8.04 4.80 -11.32
CA GLY A 3 -7.39 3.52 -11.42
C GLY A 3 -6.21 3.37 -10.45
N ALA A 4 -5.17 2.71 -10.93
CA ALA A 4 -3.92 2.55 -10.21
C ALA A 4 -2.80 3.29 -10.92
N ASN A 5 -1.90 3.87 -10.14
CA ASN A 5 -0.64 4.42 -10.61
C ASN A 5 0.50 3.68 -9.90
N GLY A 6 1.58 3.44 -10.63
CA GLY A 6 2.73 2.76 -10.06
C GLY A 6 4.04 3.25 -10.64
N ILE A 7 5.09 3.07 -9.87
CA ILE A 7 6.48 3.31 -10.26
C ILE A 7 7.32 2.07 -9.93
N LYS A 8 8.40 1.91 -10.69
CA LYS A 8 9.44 0.93 -10.46
C LYS A 8 10.76 1.66 -10.24
N ILE A 9 11.50 1.26 -9.22
CA ILE A 9 12.82 1.79 -8.88
C ILE A 9 13.80 0.63 -8.88
N ASN A 10 14.89 0.79 -9.62
CA ASN A 10 16.03 -0.11 -9.50
C ASN A 10 16.82 0.27 -8.25
N LEU A 11 16.93 -0.64 -7.30
CA LEU A 11 17.59 -0.39 -6.02
C LEU A 11 19.11 -0.16 -6.19
N ASP A 12 19.71 -0.68 -7.24
CA ASP A 12 21.13 -0.43 -7.53
C ASP A 12 21.41 1.04 -7.86
N ASP A 13 20.42 1.75 -8.41
CA ASP A 13 20.53 3.16 -8.80
C ASP A 13 20.44 4.12 -7.59
N LEU A 14 20.13 3.60 -6.39
CA LEU A 14 20.12 4.41 -5.19
C LEU A 14 21.51 4.98 -4.90
N MET A 15 21.55 6.27 -4.63
CA MET A 15 22.79 6.96 -4.25
C MET A 15 23.08 6.74 -2.77
N LYS A 16 24.36 6.52 -2.44
CA LYS A 16 24.81 6.44 -1.05
C LYS A 16 24.49 7.75 -0.31
N GLU A 17 24.01 7.63 0.91
CA GLU A 17 23.66 8.75 1.79
C GLU A 17 22.57 9.70 1.27
N LYS A 18 21.85 9.30 0.21
CA LYS A 18 20.69 10.02 -0.30
C LYS A 18 19.45 9.15 -0.18
N PRO A 19 18.70 9.25 0.93
CA PRO A 19 17.47 8.49 1.10
C PRO A 19 16.41 8.91 0.09
N VAL A 20 15.62 7.94 -0.37
CA VAL A 20 14.43 8.16 -1.18
C VAL A 20 13.21 7.88 -0.31
N VAL A 21 12.33 8.84 -0.18
CA VAL A 21 11.05 8.71 0.52
C VAL A 21 9.93 8.74 -0.51
N ILE A 22 9.08 7.73 -0.45
CA ILE A 22 7.88 7.62 -1.28
C ILE A 22 6.69 7.60 -0.34
N THR A 23 5.73 8.49 -0.56
CA THR A 23 4.51 8.55 0.24
C THR A 23 3.29 8.33 -0.64
N SER A 24 2.31 7.60 -0.11
CA SER A 24 0.99 7.51 -0.71
C SER A 24 0.16 8.79 -0.50
N GLY A 25 0.59 9.66 0.41
CA GLY A 25 -0.27 10.72 0.94
C GLY A 25 -1.36 10.15 1.87
N GLU A 26 -2.43 10.90 2.01
CA GLU A 26 -3.61 10.47 2.77
C GLU A 26 -4.36 9.36 2.03
N LEU A 27 -4.67 8.30 2.76
CA LEU A 27 -5.45 7.17 2.29
C LEU A 27 -6.88 7.26 2.84
N SER A 28 -7.81 7.64 1.98
CA SER A 28 -9.24 7.75 2.26
C SER A 28 -10.04 6.72 1.45
N GLY A 29 -9.82 5.44 1.74
CA GLY A 29 -10.39 4.32 0.99
C GLY A 29 -9.48 3.73 -0.10
N CYS A 30 -8.32 4.33 -0.33
CA CYS A 30 -7.33 3.88 -1.32
C CYS A 30 -6.50 2.69 -0.82
N THR A 31 -5.79 2.01 -1.72
CA THR A 31 -4.81 0.97 -1.39
C THR A 31 -3.42 1.44 -1.76
N SER A 32 -2.47 1.29 -0.85
CA SER A 32 -1.05 1.52 -1.07
C SER A 32 -0.30 0.20 -1.03
N ILE A 33 0.60 -0.02 -1.98
CA ILE A 33 1.37 -1.25 -2.13
C ILE A 33 2.85 -0.90 -2.30
N TRP A 34 3.67 -1.52 -1.47
CA TRP A 34 5.12 -1.54 -1.55
C TRP A 34 5.55 -2.99 -1.76
N ALA A 35 6.25 -3.28 -2.84
CA ALA A 35 6.67 -4.64 -3.15
C ALA A 35 8.11 -4.67 -3.67
N ARG A 36 8.83 -5.76 -3.39
CA ARG A 36 10.18 -5.99 -3.88
C ARG A 36 10.27 -7.32 -4.61
N LYS A 37 10.99 -7.31 -5.73
CA LYS A 37 11.37 -8.52 -6.47
C LYS A 37 12.79 -8.36 -6.98
N GLY A 38 13.72 -9.18 -6.49
CA GLY A 38 15.15 -8.99 -6.76
C GLY A 38 15.62 -7.60 -6.35
N ASN A 39 16.30 -6.91 -7.24
CA ASN A 39 16.75 -5.53 -7.07
C ASN A 39 15.74 -4.47 -7.51
N GLN A 40 14.48 -4.84 -7.72
CA GLN A 40 13.45 -3.90 -8.13
C GLN A 40 12.47 -3.65 -6.98
N PHE A 41 12.19 -2.39 -6.73
CA PHE A 41 11.15 -1.93 -5.81
C PHE A 41 9.99 -1.35 -6.60
N TYR A 42 8.77 -1.67 -6.19
CA TYR A 42 7.53 -1.25 -6.82
C TYR A 42 6.68 -0.52 -5.79
N ALA A 43 6.18 0.64 -6.20
CA ALA A 43 5.23 1.41 -5.43
C ALA A 43 3.96 1.59 -6.26
N VAL A 44 2.82 1.18 -5.73
CA VAL A 44 1.52 1.30 -6.40
C VAL A 44 0.50 1.91 -5.47
N HIS A 45 -0.27 2.84 -5.98
CA HIS A 45 -1.39 3.47 -5.29
C HIS A 45 -2.64 3.36 -6.15
N THR A 46 -3.72 2.85 -5.55
CA THR A 46 -5.04 2.83 -6.17
C THR A 46 -5.92 3.90 -5.56
N GLY A 47 -6.68 4.62 -6.38
CA GLY A 47 -7.58 5.63 -5.86
C GLY A 47 -8.47 6.22 -6.93
N THR A 48 -9.48 6.96 -6.49
CA THR A 48 -10.35 7.75 -7.36
C THR A 48 -10.06 9.22 -7.17
N VAL A 49 -9.87 9.96 -8.25
CA VAL A 49 -9.71 11.43 -8.22
C VAL A 49 -11.06 12.15 -8.19
N GLU A 50 -12.12 11.43 -8.53
CA GLU A 50 -13.50 11.93 -8.50
C GLU A 50 -14.49 10.86 -8.05
N PRO A 51 -15.67 11.23 -7.53
CA PRO A 51 -16.69 10.29 -7.07
C PRO A 51 -17.25 9.50 -8.25
N ILE A 52 -16.57 8.42 -8.60
CA ILE A 52 -17.03 7.53 -9.64
C ILE A 52 -17.88 6.47 -9.00
N LYS A 53 -19.12 6.46 -9.42
CA LYS A 53 -20.16 5.58 -8.92
C LYS A 53 -19.84 4.07 -9.04
N ASN A 54 -18.76 3.71 -9.72
CA ASN A 54 -18.43 2.31 -10.05
C ASN A 54 -17.00 1.88 -9.68
N PHE A 55 -16.23 2.69 -8.94
CA PHE A 55 -14.92 2.24 -8.46
C PHE A 55 -15.09 1.54 -7.11
N THR A 56 -14.98 0.23 -7.13
CA THR A 56 -15.09 -0.65 -5.96
C THR A 56 -13.70 -1.14 -5.53
N SER A 57 -13.60 -1.74 -4.36
CA SER A 57 -12.37 -2.46 -3.92
C SER A 57 -11.96 -3.52 -4.95
N THR A 58 -12.91 -4.24 -5.53
CA THR A 58 -12.66 -5.20 -6.62
C THR A 58 -11.97 -4.56 -7.82
N THR A 59 -12.48 -3.43 -8.31
CA THR A 59 -11.85 -2.69 -9.41
C THR A 59 -10.45 -2.20 -9.04
N GLY A 60 -10.26 -1.72 -7.81
CA GLY A 60 -8.98 -1.28 -7.28
C GLY A 60 -7.94 -2.39 -7.26
N VAL A 61 -8.32 -3.59 -6.81
CA VAL A 61 -7.45 -4.77 -6.79
C VAL A 61 -7.04 -5.18 -8.21
N ILE A 62 -8.00 -5.29 -9.14
CA ILE A 62 -7.70 -5.61 -10.54
C ILE A 62 -6.69 -4.62 -11.12
N LYS A 63 -6.92 -3.31 -10.95
CA LYS A 63 -6.03 -2.27 -11.46
C LYS A 63 -4.65 -2.28 -10.80
N ALA A 64 -4.56 -2.56 -9.51
CA ALA A 64 -3.30 -2.72 -8.82
C ALA A 64 -2.47 -3.88 -9.40
N ILE A 65 -3.10 -5.03 -9.60
CA ILE A 65 -2.44 -6.21 -10.16
C ILE A 65 -2.03 -5.98 -11.63
N GLU A 66 -2.87 -5.33 -12.45
CA GLU A 66 -2.52 -4.93 -13.81
C GLU A 66 -1.26 -4.05 -13.84
N VAL A 67 -1.18 -3.04 -12.96
CA VAL A 67 -0.02 -2.14 -12.88
C VAL A 67 1.22 -2.89 -12.39
N LEU A 68 1.10 -3.70 -11.33
CA LEU A 68 2.20 -4.52 -10.83
C LEU A 68 2.74 -5.47 -11.88
N SER A 69 1.84 -6.17 -12.60
CA SER A 69 2.19 -7.09 -13.68
C SER A 69 2.91 -6.37 -14.82
N SER A 70 2.40 -5.22 -15.23
CA SER A 70 3.02 -4.40 -16.29
C SER A 70 4.42 -3.91 -15.90
N LEU A 71 4.63 -3.52 -14.65
CA LEU A 71 5.91 -3.02 -14.16
C LEU A 71 6.93 -4.14 -13.90
N SER A 72 6.47 -5.30 -13.45
CA SER A 72 7.32 -6.40 -13.01
C SER A 72 7.54 -7.49 -14.06
N GLY A 73 6.70 -7.54 -15.11
CA GLY A 73 6.67 -8.62 -16.08
C GLY A 73 6.06 -9.93 -15.55
N VAL A 74 5.41 -9.87 -14.38
CA VAL A 74 4.71 -11.04 -13.81
C VAL A 74 3.39 -11.26 -14.55
N ASN A 75 3.07 -12.52 -14.83
CA ASN A 75 1.78 -12.86 -15.45
C ASN A 75 0.63 -12.67 -14.44
N ASN A 76 -0.47 -12.09 -14.89
CA ASN A 76 -1.65 -11.77 -14.07
C ASN A 76 -2.86 -12.66 -14.40
N ALA A 77 -2.70 -13.96 -14.40
CA ALA A 77 -3.84 -14.86 -14.54
C ALA A 77 -4.77 -14.75 -13.30
N ILE A 78 -5.68 -13.79 -13.30
CA ILE A 78 -6.64 -13.57 -12.21
C ILE A 78 -8.01 -14.03 -12.68
N ASP A 79 -8.69 -14.82 -11.86
CA ASP A 79 -10.13 -15.05 -12.00
C ASP A 79 -10.90 -13.78 -11.57
N ILE A 80 -11.39 -13.04 -12.57
CA ILE A 80 -12.11 -11.77 -12.36
C ILE A 80 -13.42 -11.98 -11.60
N GLN A 81 -13.94 -13.20 -11.51
CA GLN A 81 -15.23 -13.46 -10.86
C GLN A 81 -15.16 -13.48 -9.34
N SER A 82 -13.97 -13.65 -8.76
CA SER A 82 -13.77 -13.80 -7.31
C SER A 82 -12.72 -12.86 -6.71
N VAL A 83 -12.57 -11.65 -7.26
CA VAL A 83 -11.52 -10.71 -6.83
C VAL A 83 -11.87 -10.03 -5.51
N SER A 84 -10.93 -10.11 -4.57
CA SER A 84 -10.98 -9.47 -3.24
C SER A 84 -9.60 -8.92 -2.85
N ASN A 85 -9.50 -8.30 -1.67
CA ASN A 85 -8.21 -7.91 -1.11
C ASN A 85 -7.30 -9.14 -0.86
N ASP A 86 -7.87 -10.31 -0.56
CA ASP A 86 -7.11 -11.55 -0.40
C ASP A 86 -6.47 -11.97 -1.73
N THR A 87 -7.14 -11.74 -2.86
CA THR A 87 -6.58 -11.97 -4.20
C THR A 87 -5.31 -11.14 -4.41
N LEU A 88 -5.32 -9.87 -4.00
CA LEU A 88 -4.14 -9.00 -4.06
C LEU A 88 -3.01 -9.51 -3.17
N VAL A 89 -3.32 -9.87 -1.92
CA VAL A 89 -2.32 -10.36 -0.97
C VAL A 89 -1.70 -11.68 -1.45
N ASN A 90 -2.51 -12.60 -1.97
CA ASN A 90 -2.03 -13.86 -2.55
C ASN A 90 -1.14 -13.60 -3.77
N PHE A 91 -1.57 -12.74 -4.70
CA PHE A 91 -0.76 -12.35 -5.86
C PHE A 91 0.60 -11.78 -5.44
N LEU A 92 0.63 -10.92 -4.43
CA LEU A 92 1.87 -10.35 -3.90
C LEU A 92 2.76 -11.43 -3.26
N SER A 93 2.18 -12.32 -2.45
CA SER A 93 2.94 -13.38 -1.76
C SER A 93 3.51 -14.44 -2.69
N GLU A 94 2.90 -14.66 -3.84
CA GLU A 94 3.34 -15.63 -4.84
C GLU A 94 4.40 -15.07 -5.80
N ASN A 95 4.38 -13.76 -6.03
CA ASN A 95 5.12 -13.17 -7.14
C ASN A 95 6.23 -12.20 -6.74
N PHE A 96 6.28 -11.80 -5.47
CA PHE A 96 7.27 -10.86 -4.93
C PHE A 96 8.01 -11.47 -3.75
N ASP A 97 9.27 -11.09 -3.56
CA ASP A 97 10.09 -11.61 -2.46
C ASP A 97 9.57 -11.12 -1.11
N THR A 98 9.05 -9.90 -1.09
CA THR A 98 8.40 -9.31 0.07
C THR A 98 7.48 -8.18 -0.38
N SER A 99 6.42 -7.94 0.39
CA SER A 99 5.52 -6.83 0.14
C SER A 99 4.93 -6.25 1.41
N PHE A 100 4.38 -5.07 1.28
CA PHE A 100 3.59 -4.39 2.31
C PHE A 100 2.39 -3.75 1.62
N VAL A 101 1.20 -4.07 2.05
CA VAL A 101 -0.04 -3.51 1.53
C VAL A 101 -0.86 -2.87 2.63
N ALA A 102 -1.32 -1.65 2.39
CA ALA A 102 -2.25 -0.94 3.25
C ALA A 102 -3.55 -0.67 2.51
N TYR A 103 -4.68 -1.12 3.05
CA TYR A 103 -6.00 -0.88 2.48
C TYR A 103 -7.06 -0.57 3.55
N SER A 104 -8.13 0.08 3.14
CA SER A 104 -9.22 0.40 4.06
C SER A 104 -10.02 -0.85 4.44
N SER A 105 -10.38 -0.94 5.72
CA SER A 105 -11.33 -1.93 6.21
C SER A 105 -12.66 -1.28 6.50
N SER A 106 -13.74 -1.91 6.06
CA SER A 106 -15.11 -1.51 6.39
C SER A 106 -15.53 -1.96 7.80
N GLU A 107 -14.74 -2.81 8.46
CA GLU A 107 -15.05 -3.29 9.81
C GLU A 107 -14.58 -2.31 10.87
N LYS A 108 -15.46 -1.99 11.82
CA LYS A 108 -15.20 -1.08 12.95
C LYS A 108 -14.04 -1.50 13.87
N LYS A 109 -13.47 -2.69 13.67
CA LYS A 109 -12.41 -3.28 14.52
C LYS A 109 -11.06 -3.42 13.84
N ALA A 110 -10.89 -2.90 12.65
CA ALA A 110 -9.82 -3.40 11.82
C ALA A 110 -8.63 -2.47 11.71
N ASN A 111 -7.78 -2.55 12.66
CA ASN A 111 -6.36 -2.35 12.46
C ASN A 111 -5.70 -3.74 12.46
N SER A 112 -5.92 -4.51 11.41
CA SER A 112 -5.28 -5.82 11.26
C SER A 112 -3.84 -5.61 10.85
N LYS A 113 -2.93 -6.28 11.56
CA LYS A 113 -1.51 -6.36 11.26
C LYS A 113 -1.18 -7.82 11.09
N ILE A 114 -1.30 -8.31 9.88
CA ILE A 114 -1.04 -9.72 9.57
C ILE A 114 0.08 -9.84 8.56
N THR A 115 0.76 -10.97 8.59
CA THR A 115 1.73 -11.35 7.57
C THR A 115 1.30 -12.68 6.98
N ILE A 116 1.14 -12.71 5.66
CA ILE A 116 0.81 -13.90 4.90
C ILE A 116 2.03 -14.20 4.01
N ASN A 117 2.73 -15.28 4.30
CA ASN A 117 4.03 -15.59 3.70
C ASN A 117 4.98 -14.38 3.84
N HIS A 118 5.33 -13.74 2.72
CA HIS A 118 6.22 -12.57 2.67
C HIS A 118 5.47 -11.25 2.47
N SER A 119 4.14 -11.28 2.54
CA SER A 119 3.28 -10.11 2.40
C SER A 119 2.80 -9.60 3.75
N ASN A 120 3.15 -8.37 4.07
CA ASN A 120 2.70 -7.69 5.28
C ASN A 120 1.44 -6.90 4.96
N VAL A 121 0.40 -7.09 5.74
CA VAL A 121 -0.91 -6.44 5.54
C VAL A 121 -1.19 -5.51 6.71
N PHE A 122 -1.56 -4.30 6.39
CA PHE A 122 -2.07 -3.31 7.32
C PHE A 122 -3.45 -2.84 6.86
N THR A 123 -4.45 -2.96 7.71
CA THR A 123 -5.76 -2.38 7.43
C THR A 123 -5.93 -1.11 8.25
N TYR A 124 -6.27 -0.03 7.60
CA TYR A 124 -6.60 1.23 8.26
C TYR A 124 -8.11 1.45 8.29
N ALA A 125 -8.58 2.13 9.33
CA ALA A 125 -9.96 2.53 9.42
C ALA A 125 -10.20 3.80 8.59
N TYR A 126 -11.24 3.79 7.76
CA TYR A 126 -11.73 4.97 7.08
C TYR A 126 -13.21 5.13 7.41
N TYR A 127 -13.54 6.15 8.19
CA TYR A 127 -14.90 6.43 8.61
C TYR A 127 -15.23 7.91 8.38
N THR A 128 -16.27 8.15 7.59
CA THR A 128 -16.82 9.49 7.38
C THR A 128 -18.10 9.73 8.19
N ASP A 129 -18.87 8.67 8.51
CA ASP A 129 -20.27 8.83 8.93
C ASP A 129 -20.58 8.42 10.37
N LEU A 130 -19.65 7.80 11.10
CA LEU A 130 -19.97 7.16 12.38
C LEU A 130 -19.15 7.67 13.58
N THR A 131 -18.20 8.55 13.35
CA THR A 131 -17.43 9.19 14.43
C THR A 131 -17.43 10.69 14.23
N PRO A 132 -17.45 11.49 15.31
CA PRO A 132 -17.31 12.94 15.20
C PRO A 132 -15.93 13.38 14.66
N VAL A 133 -15.06 12.42 14.37
CA VAL A 133 -13.69 12.64 13.94
C VAL A 133 -13.38 11.68 12.78
N PRO A 134 -13.19 12.18 11.56
CA PRO A 134 -12.82 11.34 10.44
C PRO A 134 -11.44 10.70 10.67
N SER A 135 -11.32 9.43 10.30
CA SER A 135 -10.05 8.69 10.35
C SER A 135 -9.56 8.35 8.96
N PHE A 136 -8.24 8.35 8.79
CA PHE A 136 -7.53 8.16 7.54
C PHE A 136 -6.34 7.23 7.73
N GLY A 137 -5.83 6.69 6.64
CA GLY A 137 -4.55 6.02 6.62
C GLY A 137 -3.47 6.87 5.95
N THR A 138 -2.23 6.56 6.20
CA THR A 138 -1.09 6.97 5.38
C THR A 138 -0.12 5.82 5.24
N SER A 139 0.67 5.84 4.18
CA SER A 139 1.70 4.84 3.95
C SER A 139 2.94 5.44 3.30
N VAL A 140 4.10 5.03 3.79
CA VAL A 140 5.40 5.57 3.38
C VAL A 140 6.38 4.42 3.18
N ALA A 141 7.22 4.52 2.14
CA ALA A 141 8.40 3.70 1.98
C ALA A 141 9.66 4.56 2.06
N LEU A 142 10.66 4.07 2.77
CA LEU A 142 11.99 4.66 2.88
C LEU A 142 13.01 3.70 2.29
N LEU A 143 13.72 4.16 1.26
CA LEU A 143 14.79 3.43 0.60
C LEU A 143 16.12 4.14 0.90
N THR A 144 17.08 3.39 1.41
CA THR A 144 18.40 3.91 1.76
C THR A 144 19.50 3.01 1.25
N LYS A 145 20.67 3.60 0.93
CA LYS A 145 21.89 2.89 0.59
C LYS A 145 23.03 3.44 1.43
N GLY A 146 23.66 2.58 2.21
CA GLY A 146 24.78 2.91 3.08
C GLY A 146 25.89 1.87 2.99
N ASP A 147 26.85 1.93 3.90
CA ASP A 147 27.97 0.97 3.96
C ASP A 147 27.48 -0.46 4.26
N GLY A 148 26.38 -0.60 4.98
CA GLY A 148 25.73 -1.88 5.26
C GLY A 148 24.85 -2.40 4.13
N GLY A 149 24.86 -1.77 2.95
CA GLY A 149 24.01 -2.15 1.80
C GLY A 149 22.73 -1.32 1.67
N ILE A 150 21.80 -1.87 0.92
CA ILE A 150 20.49 -1.26 0.66
C ILE A 150 19.51 -1.71 1.75
N LYS A 151 18.69 -0.77 2.22
CA LYS A 151 17.58 -1.06 3.14
C LYS A 151 16.31 -0.45 2.61
N VAL A 152 15.22 -1.20 2.71
CA VAL A 152 13.88 -0.77 2.36
C VAL A 152 12.96 -0.97 3.55
N LYS A 153 12.34 0.10 4.02
CA LYS A 153 11.37 0.07 5.11
C LYS A 153 10.04 0.60 4.62
N ALA A 154 8.97 -0.08 4.99
CA ALA A 154 7.61 0.38 4.76
C ALA A 154 6.92 0.64 6.10
N LEU A 155 6.14 1.70 6.13
CA LEU A 155 5.38 2.13 7.30
C LEU A 155 3.97 2.51 6.86
N SER A 156 2.99 2.12 7.65
CA SER A 156 1.64 2.64 7.53
C SER A 156 1.04 2.92 8.90
N GLU A 157 0.23 3.96 8.98
CA GLU A 157 -0.48 4.34 10.20
C GLU A 157 -1.93 4.72 9.91
N THR A 158 -2.77 4.59 10.93
CA THR A 158 -4.11 5.17 10.99
C THR A 158 -4.09 6.35 11.94
N TYR A 159 -4.71 7.44 11.54
CA TYR A 159 -4.85 8.63 12.37
C TYR A 159 -6.24 9.24 12.24
N ALA A 160 -6.63 10.06 13.21
CA ALA A 160 -7.82 10.88 13.16
C ALA A 160 -7.47 12.36 13.23
N ALA A 161 -8.16 13.17 12.43
CA ALA A 161 -8.06 14.61 12.48
C ALA A 161 -9.17 15.18 13.35
N LYS A 162 -8.83 15.88 14.44
CA LYS A 162 -9.80 16.60 15.26
C LYS A 162 -10.24 17.91 14.62
N ARG A 163 -11.36 18.44 15.09
CA ARG A 163 -11.87 19.74 14.62
C ARG A 163 -10.93 20.93 14.88
N ASP A 164 -10.06 20.83 15.86
CA ASP A 164 -9.03 21.82 16.18
C ASP A 164 -7.77 21.68 15.31
N GLY A 165 -7.77 20.74 14.35
CA GLY A 165 -6.64 20.46 13.47
C GLY A 165 -5.58 19.54 14.09
N SER A 166 -5.74 19.11 15.34
CA SER A 166 -4.81 18.16 15.95
C SER A 166 -5.02 16.76 15.39
N ILE A 167 -3.93 15.99 15.31
CA ILE A 167 -3.90 14.63 14.81
C ILE A 167 -3.73 13.66 15.97
N ILE A 168 -4.52 12.59 15.98
CA ILE A 168 -4.36 11.49 16.94
C ILE A 168 -3.96 10.26 16.14
N PRO A 169 -2.75 9.72 16.33
CA PRO A 169 -2.39 8.42 15.79
C PRO A 169 -3.15 7.32 16.55
N PHE A 170 -3.69 6.35 15.83
CA PHE A 170 -4.36 5.20 16.42
C PHE A 170 -3.52 3.94 16.35
N ASP A 171 -2.87 3.70 15.23
CA ASP A 171 -2.15 2.46 15.00
C ASP A 171 -1.06 2.63 13.95
N LEU A 172 -0.01 1.84 14.10
CA LEU A 172 1.19 1.90 13.28
C LEU A 172 1.71 0.50 12.99
N LEU A 173 2.12 0.25 11.75
CA LEU A 173 2.92 -0.90 11.37
C LEU A 173 4.14 -0.45 10.57
N CYS A 174 5.33 -0.87 11.01
CA CYS A 174 6.58 -0.70 10.30
C CYS A 174 7.18 -2.07 9.98
N ARG A 175 7.70 -2.26 8.77
CA ARG A 175 8.36 -3.49 8.33
C ARG A 175 9.57 -3.21 7.48
N GLU A 176 10.59 -4.02 7.64
CA GLU A 176 11.70 -4.09 6.69
C GLU A 176 11.29 -5.00 5.53
N LEU A 177 11.57 -4.53 4.32
CA LEU A 177 11.34 -5.27 3.07
C LEU A 177 12.66 -5.71 2.43
N LEU A 178 13.76 -5.13 2.87
CA LEU A 178 15.14 -5.48 2.53
C LEU A 178 16.09 -4.89 3.59
#